data_09d64fdf045df16e91bd7440f3abecaf
#
_entry.id   09d64fdf045df16e91bd7440f3abecaf
#
_cell.length_a   1.000
_cell.length_b   1.000
_cell.length_c   1.000
_cell.angle_alpha   90.00
_cell.angle_beta   90.00
_cell.angle_gamma   90.00
#
_symmetry.space_group_name_H-M   'P 1'
#
loop_
_entity.id
_entity.type
_entity.pdbx_description
1 polymer ?
#
loop_
_entity_poly.entity_id
_entity_poly.type
_entity_poly.pdbx_seq_one_letter_code
_entity_poly.pdbx_strand_id
1 'polypeptide(L)'
;MYKRQLKGRAEAPAEEIWDRAVTWWRSLASDSNACFDDEIRFDAGTIAPTVTWGITPGQGIGVDECIPVSDELEVADRPIAEEAYRYMDLAPGQPIEGVPVDVCFIGSCTNGRLSDLQAAAAVARGRHVAHGIKAFVVPGSEQVAQAAVAEGLDQVFREAGFEWREPGCSMCLAMNPDRLEGRQISASSSNRNFKGRQGSPSGRTLLMSPAMVAAAAIAGRVSDCLLYTSPSPRDCQ
;
A
#
# COMPACT_ATOMS: atom_id res chain seq x y z
N MET A 1 7.81 -18.28 -10.66
CA MET A 1 7.36 -16.94 -10.23
C MET A 1 8.41 -15.86 -10.48
N TYR A 2 9.64 -16.00 -10.01
CA TYR A 2 10.71 -14.97 -10.09
C TYR A 2 11.11 -14.53 -11.51
N LYS A 3 10.98 -15.41 -12.51
CA LYS A 3 11.37 -15.15 -13.91
C LYS A 3 10.73 -13.90 -14.52
N ARG A 4 9.42 -13.73 -14.34
CA ARG A 4 8.69 -12.56 -14.88
C ARG A 4 9.10 -11.26 -14.21
N GLN A 5 9.37 -11.33 -12.90
CA GLN A 5 9.73 -10.15 -12.09
C GLN A 5 11.17 -9.67 -12.34
N LEU A 6 12.06 -10.58 -12.78
CA LEU A 6 13.46 -10.27 -13.05
C LEU A 6 13.71 -9.87 -14.51
N LYS A 7 12.88 -10.36 -15.44
CA LYS A 7 13.10 -10.14 -16.88
C LYS A 7 13.11 -8.63 -17.20
N GLY A 8 14.18 -8.19 -17.86
CA GLY A 8 14.35 -6.80 -18.30
C GLY A 8 14.83 -5.84 -17.21
N ARG A 9 15.17 -6.32 -16.00
CA ARG A 9 15.82 -5.48 -14.99
C ARG A 9 17.32 -5.36 -15.27
N ALA A 10 17.92 -4.22 -14.90
CA ALA A 10 19.33 -3.92 -15.19
C ALA A 10 20.30 -4.98 -14.63
N GLU A 11 20.01 -5.53 -13.45
CA GLU A 11 20.85 -6.54 -12.77
C GLU A 11 20.44 -7.98 -13.11
N ALA A 12 19.46 -8.19 -14.00
CA ALA A 12 19.06 -9.53 -14.40
C ALA A 12 20.02 -10.06 -15.49
N PRO A 13 20.22 -11.41 -15.55
CA PRO A 13 20.94 -11.99 -16.67
C PRO A 13 20.36 -11.55 -18.01
N ALA A 14 21.22 -11.13 -18.94
CA ALA A 14 20.80 -10.68 -20.26
C ALA A 14 20.77 -11.83 -21.29
N GLU A 15 19.89 -11.71 -22.26
CA GLU A 15 19.81 -12.53 -23.48
C GLU A 15 20.09 -14.04 -23.31
N GLU A 16 21.17 -14.56 -23.87
CA GLU A 16 21.52 -15.99 -23.84
C GLU A 16 21.73 -16.54 -22.42
N ILE A 17 22.27 -15.69 -21.51
CA ILE A 17 22.47 -16.07 -20.10
C ILE A 17 21.10 -16.18 -19.40
N TRP A 18 20.11 -15.40 -19.81
CA TRP A 18 18.75 -15.46 -19.28
C TRP A 18 18.13 -16.86 -19.45
N ASP A 19 18.19 -17.43 -20.64
CA ASP A 19 17.58 -18.75 -20.91
C ASP A 19 18.27 -19.87 -20.13
N ARG A 20 19.59 -19.80 -19.97
CA ARG A 20 20.34 -20.70 -19.11
C ARG A 20 19.94 -20.56 -17.64
N ALA A 21 19.83 -19.33 -17.15
CA ALA A 21 19.40 -19.03 -15.78
C ALA A 21 17.97 -19.55 -15.54
N VAL A 22 17.04 -19.29 -16.47
CA VAL A 22 15.66 -19.79 -16.39
C VAL A 22 15.60 -21.31 -16.37
N THR A 23 16.42 -21.99 -17.18
CA THR A 23 16.50 -23.46 -17.21
C THR A 23 17.00 -23.99 -15.88
N TRP A 24 18.06 -23.39 -15.33
CA TRP A 24 18.59 -23.76 -14.03
C TRP A 24 17.57 -23.49 -12.90
N TRP A 25 16.91 -22.33 -12.88
CA TRP A 25 15.88 -22.04 -11.87
C TRP A 25 14.69 -22.99 -11.93
N ARG A 26 14.35 -23.50 -13.13
CA ARG A 26 13.30 -24.53 -13.26
C ARG A 26 13.72 -25.87 -12.64
N SER A 27 15.01 -26.21 -12.70
CA SER A 27 15.52 -27.44 -12.10
C SER A 27 15.56 -27.42 -10.57
N LEU A 28 15.37 -26.22 -9.95
CA LEU A 28 15.28 -26.06 -8.48
C LEU A 28 13.84 -26.20 -7.95
N ALA A 29 12.89 -26.58 -8.80
CA ALA A 29 11.53 -26.91 -8.34
C ALA A 29 11.59 -28.10 -7.37
N SER A 30 10.66 -28.11 -6.41
CA SER A 30 10.49 -29.27 -5.53
C SER A 30 10.20 -30.54 -6.32
N ASP A 31 10.61 -31.68 -5.82
CA ASP A 31 10.36 -32.97 -6.44
C ASP A 31 8.86 -33.24 -6.59
N SER A 32 8.50 -34.03 -7.59
CA SER A 32 7.09 -34.33 -7.88
C SER A 32 6.37 -35.12 -6.77
N ASN A 33 7.14 -35.76 -5.88
CA ASN A 33 6.66 -36.50 -4.72
C ASN A 33 6.90 -35.75 -3.40
N ALA A 34 7.26 -34.47 -3.44
CA ALA A 34 7.43 -33.66 -2.24
C ALA A 34 6.10 -33.58 -1.47
N CYS A 35 6.18 -33.84 -0.17
CA CYS A 35 5.06 -33.61 0.75
C CYS A 35 5.24 -32.24 1.39
N PHE A 36 4.18 -31.45 1.39
CA PHE A 36 4.15 -30.14 2.03
C PHE A 36 3.31 -30.23 3.30
N ASP A 37 3.72 -29.55 4.35
CA ASP A 37 2.99 -29.48 5.60
C ASP A 37 1.69 -28.68 5.45
N ASP A 38 1.67 -27.72 4.51
CA ASP A 38 0.51 -26.91 4.19
C ASP A 38 0.51 -26.49 2.71
N GLU A 39 -0.67 -26.39 2.10
CA GLU A 39 -0.86 -25.90 0.73
C GLU A 39 -2.06 -24.95 0.68
N ILE A 40 -1.80 -23.67 0.43
CA ILE A 40 -2.83 -22.65 0.33
C ILE A 40 -2.94 -22.15 -1.10
N ARG A 41 -4.16 -22.09 -1.63
CA ARG A 41 -4.47 -21.56 -2.97
C ARG A 41 -5.31 -20.31 -2.85
N PHE A 42 -4.86 -19.25 -3.52
CA PHE A 42 -5.59 -17.99 -3.63
C PHE A 42 -6.01 -17.73 -5.07
N ASP A 43 -7.27 -17.37 -5.25
CA ASP A 43 -7.70 -16.72 -6.50
C ASP A 43 -7.44 -15.21 -6.37
N ALA A 44 -6.46 -14.73 -7.12
CA ALA A 44 -6.10 -13.30 -7.09
C ALA A 44 -7.22 -12.38 -7.61
N GLY A 45 -8.17 -12.93 -8.38
CA GLY A 45 -9.32 -12.17 -8.89
C GLY A 45 -10.37 -11.84 -7.82
N THR A 46 -10.35 -12.57 -6.68
CA THR A 46 -11.29 -12.36 -5.57
C THR A 46 -10.73 -11.51 -4.43
N ILE A 47 -9.46 -11.09 -4.53
CA ILE A 47 -8.83 -10.29 -3.47
C ILE A 47 -9.20 -8.82 -3.67
N ALA A 48 -10.05 -8.29 -2.78
CA ALA A 48 -10.38 -6.87 -2.73
C ALA A 48 -9.17 -6.00 -2.31
N PRO A 49 -9.13 -4.71 -2.66
CA PRO A 49 -8.18 -3.79 -2.08
C PRO A 49 -8.26 -3.81 -0.56
N THR A 50 -7.11 -4.02 0.09
CA THR A 50 -7.03 -4.28 1.54
C THR A 50 -6.53 -3.04 2.28
N VAL A 51 -7.09 -2.81 3.47
CA VAL A 51 -6.70 -1.75 4.40
C VAL A 51 -6.60 -2.30 5.82
N THR A 52 -5.63 -1.82 6.62
CA THR A 52 -5.58 -2.18 8.04
C THR A 52 -6.51 -1.28 8.85
N TRP A 53 -7.18 -1.86 9.83
CA TRP A 53 -8.06 -1.15 10.76
C TRP A 53 -7.47 -0.97 12.17
N GLY A 54 -6.35 -1.66 12.45
CA GLY A 54 -5.79 -1.73 13.79
C GLY A 54 -4.34 -1.25 13.88
N ILE A 55 -3.63 -1.75 14.87
CA ILE A 55 -2.27 -1.33 15.28
C ILE A 55 -1.18 -2.30 14.82
N THR A 56 -1.54 -3.33 14.05
CA THR A 56 -0.61 -4.28 13.45
C THR A 56 -0.98 -4.51 11.98
N PRO A 57 -0.02 -4.89 11.12
CA PRO A 57 -0.32 -5.24 9.72
C PRO A 57 -1.25 -6.46 9.56
N GLY A 58 -1.32 -7.33 10.57
CA GLY A 58 -2.22 -8.49 10.58
C GLY A 58 -3.71 -8.13 10.76
N GLN A 59 -4.00 -6.90 11.21
CA GLN A 59 -5.37 -6.42 11.37
C GLN A 59 -5.84 -5.74 10.07
N GLY A 60 -5.92 -6.51 8.98
CA GLY A 60 -6.33 -6.06 7.65
C GLY A 60 -7.66 -6.67 7.22
N ILE A 61 -8.44 -5.89 6.46
CA ILE A 61 -9.72 -6.29 5.86
C ILE A 61 -9.86 -5.73 4.44
N GLY A 62 -10.79 -6.26 3.66
CA GLY A 62 -11.18 -5.65 2.38
C GLY A 62 -11.77 -4.25 2.60
N VAL A 63 -11.60 -3.37 1.62
CA VAL A 63 -12.12 -2.00 1.70
C VAL A 63 -13.64 -1.96 1.78
N ASP A 64 -14.30 -2.97 1.27
CA ASP A 64 -15.77 -3.18 1.25
C ASP A 64 -16.30 -3.88 2.51
N GLU A 65 -15.42 -4.19 3.47
CA GLU A 65 -15.78 -4.90 4.70
C GLU A 65 -15.98 -3.94 5.89
N CYS A 66 -16.57 -4.48 6.94
CA CYS A 66 -16.70 -3.81 8.23
C CYS A 66 -15.58 -4.25 9.17
N ILE A 67 -15.20 -3.38 10.09
CA ILE A 67 -14.26 -3.68 11.16
C ILE A 67 -14.80 -4.85 11.98
N PRO A 68 -14.05 -5.97 12.12
CA PRO A 68 -14.53 -7.15 12.83
C PRO A 68 -15.01 -6.80 14.24
N VAL A 69 -16.05 -7.48 14.72
CA VAL A 69 -16.43 -7.41 16.13
C VAL A 69 -15.62 -8.43 16.93
N SER A 70 -15.38 -8.15 18.21
CA SER A 70 -14.50 -8.96 19.07
C SER A 70 -14.90 -10.44 19.10
N ASP A 71 -16.21 -10.73 19.07
CA ASP A 71 -16.73 -12.10 19.13
C ASP A 71 -16.47 -12.92 17.84
N GLU A 72 -16.23 -12.28 16.73
CA GLU A 72 -15.88 -12.93 15.46
C GLU A 72 -14.39 -13.29 15.36
N LEU A 73 -13.57 -12.75 16.28
CA LEU A 73 -12.12 -12.98 16.31
C LEU A 73 -11.76 -14.20 17.16
N GLU A 74 -10.66 -14.83 16.81
CA GLU A 74 -10.04 -15.85 17.65
C GLU A 74 -9.80 -15.31 19.07
N VAL A 75 -10.00 -16.14 20.09
CA VAL A 75 -9.91 -15.72 21.50
C VAL A 75 -8.56 -15.07 21.82
N ALA A 76 -7.48 -15.55 21.19
CA ALA A 76 -6.13 -15.01 21.38
C ALA A 76 -5.97 -13.57 20.83
N ASP A 77 -6.75 -13.20 19.81
CA ASP A 77 -6.65 -11.90 19.14
C ASP A 77 -7.55 -10.82 19.74
N ARG A 78 -8.54 -11.22 20.55
CA ARG A 78 -9.50 -10.28 21.16
C ARG A 78 -8.86 -9.17 21.99
N PRO A 79 -7.85 -9.44 22.85
CA PRO A 79 -7.24 -8.38 23.65
C PRO A 79 -6.56 -7.30 22.81
N ILE A 80 -5.88 -7.68 21.71
CA ILE A 80 -5.22 -6.73 20.83
C ILE A 80 -6.23 -5.98 19.96
N ALA A 81 -7.34 -6.61 19.61
CA ALA A 81 -8.45 -5.96 18.90
C ALA A 81 -9.11 -4.87 19.77
N GLU A 82 -9.41 -5.17 21.02
CA GLU A 82 -9.96 -4.20 21.98
C GLU A 82 -9.02 -2.99 22.19
N GLU A 83 -7.72 -3.24 22.22
CA GLU A 83 -6.72 -2.17 22.25
C GLU A 83 -6.72 -1.35 20.96
N ALA A 84 -6.84 -2.02 19.79
CA ALA A 84 -6.89 -1.37 18.50
C ALA A 84 -8.13 -0.47 18.35
N TYR A 85 -9.32 -0.93 18.71
CA TYR A 85 -10.54 -0.11 18.64
C TYR A 85 -10.39 1.19 19.42
N ARG A 86 -9.88 1.11 20.65
CA ARG A 86 -9.66 2.29 21.50
C ARG A 86 -8.61 3.23 20.95
N TYR A 87 -7.49 2.69 20.44
CA TYR A 87 -6.39 3.51 19.92
C TYR A 87 -6.77 4.16 18.59
N MET A 88 -7.31 3.37 17.67
CA MET A 88 -7.69 3.83 16.33
C MET A 88 -8.97 4.68 16.36
N ASP A 89 -9.75 4.64 17.44
CA ASP A 89 -11.02 5.33 17.57
C ASP A 89 -11.99 4.92 16.46
N LEU A 90 -12.06 3.61 16.25
CA LEU A 90 -12.89 2.98 15.25
C LEU A 90 -13.83 1.99 15.94
N ALA A 91 -15.12 2.06 15.62
CA ALA A 91 -16.11 1.19 16.24
C ALA A 91 -16.13 -0.19 15.55
N PRO A 92 -16.17 -1.31 16.34
CA PRO A 92 -16.46 -2.62 15.77
C PRO A 92 -17.76 -2.60 14.97
N GLY A 93 -17.78 -3.29 13.84
CA GLY A 93 -18.94 -3.36 12.95
C GLY A 93 -19.15 -2.15 12.04
N GLN A 94 -18.38 -1.06 12.18
CA GLN A 94 -18.48 0.06 11.24
C GLN A 94 -17.77 -0.29 9.91
N PRO A 95 -18.26 0.21 8.76
CA PRO A 95 -17.55 0.12 7.50
C PRO A 95 -16.18 0.82 7.60
N ILE A 96 -15.14 0.20 7.03
CA ILE A 96 -13.82 0.84 6.93
C ILE A 96 -13.80 1.90 5.82
N GLU A 97 -14.55 1.69 4.75
CA GLU A 97 -14.76 2.71 3.72
C GLU A 97 -15.46 3.93 4.32
N GLY A 98 -15.01 5.09 3.93
CA GLY A 98 -15.54 6.36 4.44
C GLY A 98 -14.87 6.87 5.72
N VAL A 99 -13.97 6.12 6.35
CA VAL A 99 -13.16 6.62 7.49
C VAL A 99 -12.33 7.83 7.04
N PRO A 100 -12.49 9.02 7.67
CA PRO A 100 -11.79 10.22 7.26
C PRO A 100 -10.28 10.08 7.52
N VAL A 101 -9.48 10.75 6.70
CA VAL A 101 -8.02 10.82 6.83
C VAL A 101 -7.56 12.27 6.84
N ASP A 102 -6.44 12.55 7.51
CA ASP A 102 -5.82 13.89 7.57
C ASP A 102 -4.58 13.97 6.69
N VAL A 103 -3.86 12.85 6.58
CA VAL A 103 -2.58 12.78 5.89
C VAL A 103 -2.54 11.55 4.98
N CYS A 104 -2.00 11.69 3.78
CA CYS A 104 -1.81 10.60 2.83
C CYS A 104 -0.32 10.49 2.46
N PHE A 105 0.25 9.29 2.63
CA PHE A 105 1.66 9.03 2.40
C PHE A 105 1.86 7.88 1.41
N ILE A 106 2.38 8.18 0.22
CA ILE A 106 2.74 7.21 -0.80
C ILE A 106 4.26 7.07 -0.83
N GLY A 107 4.77 5.85 -0.71
CA GLY A 107 6.17 5.58 -1.03
C GLY A 107 6.95 4.89 0.06
N SER A 108 8.20 5.34 0.22
CA SER A 108 9.32 4.69 0.90
C SER A 108 9.86 3.45 0.17
N CYS A 109 10.86 2.78 0.76
CA CYS A 109 11.60 1.69 0.13
C CYS A 109 10.75 0.46 -0.23
N THR A 110 9.62 0.24 0.43
CA THR A 110 8.78 -0.94 0.23
C THR A 110 7.76 -0.76 -0.90
N ASN A 111 7.03 0.33 -0.89
CA ASN A 111 5.91 0.63 -1.80
C ASN A 111 6.11 1.98 -2.53
N GLY A 112 7.35 2.30 -2.87
CA GLY A 112 7.73 3.45 -3.68
C GLY A 112 8.48 3.03 -4.95
N ARG A 113 8.20 1.84 -5.49
CA ARG A 113 8.74 1.38 -6.78
C ARG A 113 8.10 2.15 -7.91
N LEU A 114 8.72 2.13 -9.09
CA LEU A 114 8.16 2.80 -10.26
C LEU A 114 6.73 2.32 -10.57
N SER A 115 6.48 1.00 -10.51
CA SER A 115 5.14 0.43 -10.71
C SER A 115 4.11 0.88 -9.67
N ASP A 116 4.54 1.11 -8.43
CA ASP A 116 3.68 1.59 -7.35
C ASP A 116 3.28 3.06 -7.60
N LEU A 117 4.24 3.87 -8.05
CA LEU A 117 4.00 5.25 -8.42
C LEU A 117 3.12 5.37 -9.67
N GLN A 118 3.32 4.50 -10.67
CA GLN A 118 2.47 4.42 -11.86
C GLN A 118 1.01 4.09 -11.50
N ALA A 119 0.79 3.11 -10.61
CA ALA A 119 -0.56 2.73 -10.15
C ALA A 119 -1.24 3.88 -9.39
N ALA A 120 -0.52 4.55 -8.50
CA ALA A 120 -1.05 5.70 -7.76
C ALA A 120 -1.31 6.90 -8.68
N ALA A 121 -0.41 7.18 -9.64
CA ALA A 121 -0.58 8.25 -10.62
C ALA A 121 -1.77 8.02 -11.54
N ALA A 122 -2.09 6.77 -11.88
CA ALA A 122 -3.29 6.44 -12.66
C ALA A 122 -4.58 6.86 -11.93
N VAL A 123 -4.60 6.71 -10.60
CA VAL A 123 -5.71 7.19 -9.75
C VAL A 123 -5.71 8.72 -9.64
N ALA A 124 -4.54 9.34 -9.47
CA ALA A 124 -4.42 10.78 -9.25
C ALA A 124 -4.65 11.63 -10.50
N ARG A 125 -4.39 11.10 -11.69
CA ARG A 125 -4.42 11.83 -12.97
C ARG A 125 -5.76 12.53 -13.22
N GLY A 126 -5.69 13.86 -13.43
CA GLY A 126 -6.86 14.70 -13.70
C GLY A 126 -7.79 14.92 -12.52
N ARG A 127 -7.33 14.56 -11.30
CA ARG A 127 -8.06 14.75 -10.05
C ARG A 127 -7.25 15.60 -9.08
N HIS A 128 -7.87 16.02 -7.99
CA HIS A 128 -7.21 16.83 -6.97
C HIS A 128 -7.38 16.24 -5.58
N VAL A 129 -6.34 16.38 -4.76
CA VAL A 129 -6.37 16.06 -3.33
C VAL A 129 -7.48 16.86 -2.65
N ALA A 130 -8.24 16.21 -1.79
CA ALA A 130 -9.33 16.83 -1.06
C ALA A 130 -8.82 17.98 -0.17
N HIS A 131 -9.65 19.01 0.00
CA HIS A 131 -9.31 20.16 0.81
C HIS A 131 -8.97 19.75 2.25
N GLY A 132 -7.86 20.26 2.79
CA GLY A 132 -7.42 20.00 4.15
C GLY A 132 -6.54 18.75 4.29
N ILE A 133 -6.39 17.92 3.26
CA ILE A 133 -5.53 16.75 3.29
C ILE A 133 -4.08 17.14 2.95
N LYS A 134 -3.12 16.67 3.75
CA LYS A 134 -1.70 16.71 3.40
C LYS A 134 -1.33 15.42 2.68
N ALA A 135 -0.82 15.52 1.46
CA ALA A 135 -0.49 14.34 0.67
C ALA A 135 0.96 14.38 0.18
N PHE A 136 1.72 13.32 0.46
CA PHE A 136 3.14 13.20 0.13
C PHE A 136 3.40 12.00 -0.78
N VAL A 137 4.34 12.17 -1.72
CA VAL A 137 4.89 11.08 -2.54
C VAL A 137 6.40 11.05 -2.38
N VAL A 138 6.93 9.90 -1.98
CA VAL A 138 8.35 9.67 -1.74
C VAL A 138 8.82 8.47 -2.57
N PRO A 139 9.60 8.67 -3.64
CA PRO A 139 10.17 7.58 -4.42
C PRO A 139 11.05 6.66 -3.57
N GLY A 140 11.11 5.39 -3.89
CA GLY A 140 11.84 4.38 -3.12
C GLY A 140 13.36 4.44 -3.26
N SER A 141 13.89 5.11 -4.29
CA SER A 141 15.31 5.35 -4.53
C SER A 141 15.51 6.46 -5.56
N GLU A 142 16.75 6.98 -5.67
CA GLU A 142 17.14 7.95 -6.70
C GLU A 142 16.85 7.46 -8.12
N GLN A 143 17.14 6.19 -8.41
CA GLN A 143 16.85 5.60 -9.72
C GLN A 143 15.35 5.60 -10.03
N VAL A 144 14.52 5.28 -9.03
CA VAL A 144 13.07 5.32 -9.18
C VAL A 144 12.58 6.76 -9.36
N ALA A 145 13.13 7.72 -8.63
CA ALA A 145 12.78 9.12 -8.77
C ALA A 145 13.08 9.61 -10.20
N GLN A 146 14.29 9.33 -10.70
CA GLN A 146 14.68 9.70 -12.06
C GLN A 146 13.78 9.06 -13.13
N ALA A 147 13.46 7.76 -12.99
CA ALA A 147 12.57 7.06 -13.90
C ALA A 147 11.14 7.64 -13.84
N ALA A 148 10.64 7.94 -12.67
CA ALA A 148 9.32 8.54 -12.48
C ALA A 148 9.22 9.94 -13.11
N VAL A 149 10.27 10.77 -12.94
CA VAL A 149 10.37 12.08 -13.59
C VAL A 149 10.43 11.95 -15.11
N ALA A 150 11.21 10.99 -15.63
CA ALA A 150 11.28 10.75 -17.07
C ALA A 150 9.93 10.33 -17.68
N GLU A 151 9.04 9.71 -16.90
CA GLU A 151 7.66 9.37 -17.29
C GLU A 151 6.65 10.49 -16.97
N GLY A 152 7.08 11.61 -16.36
CA GLY A 152 6.20 12.72 -15.98
C GLY A 152 5.27 12.42 -14.80
N LEU A 153 5.57 11.40 -13.99
CA LEU A 153 4.73 11.02 -12.85
C LEU A 153 4.77 12.07 -11.73
N ASP A 154 5.92 12.71 -11.51
CA ASP A 154 6.06 13.80 -10.53
C ASP A 154 5.14 14.98 -10.88
N GLN A 155 5.01 15.31 -12.17
CA GLN A 155 4.10 16.33 -12.63
C GLN A 155 2.63 15.95 -12.37
N VAL A 156 2.23 14.71 -12.67
CA VAL A 156 0.88 14.21 -12.36
C VAL A 156 0.54 14.38 -10.88
N PHE A 157 1.46 14.01 -9.98
CA PHE A 157 1.24 14.14 -8.54
C PHE A 157 1.18 15.60 -8.09
N ARG A 158 2.06 16.46 -8.59
CA ARG A 158 2.05 17.91 -8.28
C ARG A 158 0.76 18.58 -8.77
N GLU A 159 0.32 18.29 -9.98
CA GLU A 159 -0.95 18.80 -10.54
C GLU A 159 -2.15 18.32 -9.71
N ALA A 160 -2.10 17.12 -9.18
CA ALA A 160 -3.13 16.60 -8.29
C ALA A 160 -3.03 17.18 -6.84
N GLY A 161 -2.01 17.96 -6.51
CA GLY A 161 -1.84 18.57 -5.19
C GLY A 161 -1.05 17.73 -4.17
N PHE A 162 -0.36 16.69 -4.63
CA PHE A 162 0.61 15.96 -3.78
C PHE A 162 1.93 16.71 -3.72
N GLU A 163 2.59 16.67 -2.58
CA GLU A 163 3.95 17.14 -2.41
C GLU A 163 4.95 16.03 -2.79
N TRP A 164 5.66 16.22 -3.90
CA TRP A 164 6.74 15.33 -4.31
C TRP A 164 7.99 15.57 -3.46
N ARG A 165 8.47 14.54 -2.80
CA ARG A 165 9.64 14.57 -1.93
C ARG A 165 10.82 13.87 -2.57
N GLU A 166 12.03 14.18 -2.07
CA GLU A 166 13.23 13.42 -2.38
C GLU A 166 13.16 11.99 -1.82
N PRO A 167 13.82 11.02 -2.47
CA PRO A 167 13.89 9.65 -2.00
C PRO A 167 14.39 9.54 -0.56
N GLY A 168 13.72 8.72 0.25
CA GLY A 168 14.10 8.54 1.64
C GLY A 168 13.02 7.87 2.48
N CYS A 169 13.21 7.88 3.79
CA CYS A 169 12.27 7.29 4.74
C CYS A 169 11.07 8.22 5.03
N SER A 170 11.31 9.55 5.08
CA SER A 170 10.27 10.54 5.33
C SER A 170 9.29 10.11 6.45
N MET A 171 8.00 10.22 6.22
CA MET A 171 6.97 9.88 7.19
C MET A 171 6.91 8.39 7.57
N CYS A 172 7.54 7.48 6.80
CA CYS A 172 7.58 6.05 7.16
C CYS A 172 8.18 5.80 8.55
N LEU A 173 9.16 6.62 8.97
CA LEU A 173 9.82 6.58 10.29
C LEU A 173 9.69 7.90 11.07
N ALA A 174 9.15 8.94 10.46
CA ALA A 174 9.03 10.28 11.02
C ALA A 174 10.38 10.84 11.54
N MET A 175 11.46 10.57 10.81
CA MET A 175 12.82 11.06 11.15
C MET A 175 13.10 12.47 10.64
N ASN A 176 12.15 13.07 9.93
CA ASN A 176 12.19 14.45 9.42
C ASN A 176 10.92 15.19 9.87
N PRO A 177 10.70 16.44 9.44
CA PRO A 177 9.48 17.19 9.78
C PRO A 177 8.17 16.55 9.26
N ASP A 178 8.24 15.64 8.28
CA ASP A 178 7.06 14.91 7.78
C ASP A 178 6.63 13.87 8.82
N ARG A 179 5.68 14.23 9.67
CA ARG A 179 5.18 13.39 10.77
C ARG A 179 3.72 13.72 11.08
N LEU A 180 3.04 12.79 11.73
CA LEU A 180 1.71 13.03 12.27
C LEU A 180 1.80 13.92 13.52
N GLU A 181 0.79 14.73 13.71
CA GLU A 181 0.59 15.57 14.88
C GLU A 181 -0.69 15.15 15.64
N GLY A 182 -0.61 15.11 16.96
CA GLY A 182 -1.74 14.75 17.81
C GLY A 182 -2.40 13.43 17.37
N ARG A 183 -3.70 13.43 17.19
CA ARG A 183 -4.50 12.26 16.80
C ARG A 183 -4.78 12.14 15.29
N GLN A 184 -4.01 12.82 14.46
CA GLN A 184 -4.18 12.71 13.01
C GLN A 184 -4.20 11.25 12.55
N ILE A 185 -5.00 10.98 11.51
CA ILE A 185 -5.10 9.67 10.87
C ILE A 185 -4.45 9.72 9.49
N SER A 186 -3.59 8.77 9.23
CA SER A 186 -2.85 8.65 7.98
C SER A 186 -3.31 7.45 7.16
N ALA A 187 -3.62 7.67 5.88
CA ALA A 187 -3.59 6.63 4.86
C ALA A 187 -2.16 6.49 4.36
N SER A 188 -1.56 5.30 4.46
CA SER A 188 -0.14 5.12 4.22
C SER A 188 0.19 3.84 3.48
N SER A 189 1.04 3.92 2.47
CA SER A 189 1.60 2.75 1.80
C SER A 189 2.88 2.22 2.46
N SER A 190 3.21 2.68 3.66
CA SER A 190 4.32 2.12 4.46
C SER A 190 4.01 0.68 4.91
N ASN A 191 4.92 0.04 5.63
CA ASN A 191 4.82 -1.38 5.98
C ASN A 191 4.61 -1.65 7.48
N ARG A 192 4.43 -0.63 8.29
CA ARG A 192 4.23 -0.72 9.75
C ARG A 192 3.28 0.38 10.24
N ASN A 193 2.40 0.02 11.16
CA ASN A 193 1.38 0.91 11.73
C ASN A 193 1.27 0.81 13.27
N PHE A 194 2.31 0.31 13.93
CA PHE A 194 2.31 0.31 15.40
C PHE A 194 2.25 1.74 15.96
N LYS A 195 1.78 1.88 17.16
CA LYS A 195 1.60 3.16 17.88
C LYS A 195 2.85 4.03 17.83
N GLY A 196 2.73 5.28 17.39
CA GLY A 196 3.83 6.23 17.28
C GLY A 196 4.71 6.06 16.06
N ARG A 197 4.45 5.09 15.16
CA ARG A 197 5.30 4.81 14.00
C ARG A 197 5.55 6.04 13.12
N GLN A 198 4.55 6.88 12.93
CA GLN A 198 4.62 8.06 12.08
C GLN A 198 4.76 9.36 12.90
N GLY A 199 5.42 9.29 14.07
CA GLY A 199 5.87 10.42 14.87
C GLY A 199 5.01 10.71 16.09
N SER A 200 3.71 10.94 15.96
CA SER A 200 2.85 11.19 17.13
C SER A 200 2.54 9.89 17.88
N PRO A 201 2.69 9.85 19.22
CA PRO A 201 2.31 8.69 20.02
C PRO A 201 0.82 8.33 19.96
N SER A 202 -0.03 9.29 19.60
CA SER A 202 -1.47 9.12 19.41
C SER A 202 -1.91 9.18 17.95
N GLY A 203 -0.96 9.33 17.03
CA GLY A 203 -1.20 9.32 15.57
C GLY A 203 -1.60 7.91 15.12
N ARG A 204 -2.55 7.85 14.19
CA ARG A 204 -3.19 6.63 13.72
C ARG A 204 -2.81 6.36 12.27
N THR A 205 -2.47 5.12 11.93
CA THR A 205 -2.01 4.77 10.59
C THR A 205 -2.80 3.61 10.03
N LEU A 206 -3.47 3.85 8.91
CA LEU A 206 -4.11 2.83 8.08
C LEU A 206 -3.16 2.45 6.94
N LEU A 207 -2.71 1.20 6.90
CA LEU A 207 -1.87 0.70 5.81
C LEU A 207 -2.75 0.28 4.64
N MET A 208 -2.36 0.69 3.45
CA MET A 208 -3.04 0.33 2.20
C MET A 208 -2.10 0.47 1.01
N SER A 209 -2.51 -0.04 -0.16
CA SER A 209 -1.70 0.07 -1.37
C SER A 209 -1.51 1.52 -1.83
N PRO A 210 -0.46 1.84 -2.63
CA PRO A 210 -0.26 3.18 -3.18
C PRO A 210 -1.48 3.74 -3.93
N ALA A 211 -2.17 2.90 -4.70
CA ALA A 211 -3.40 3.30 -5.40
C ALA A 211 -4.53 3.65 -4.42
N MET A 212 -4.69 2.87 -3.34
CA MET A 212 -5.66 3.14 -2.28
C MET A 212 -5.35 4.45 -1.54
N VAL A 213 -4.06 4.72 -1.27
CA VAL A 213 -3.66 6.00 -0.65
C VAL A 213 -3.98 7.18 -1.57
N ALA A 214 -3.77 7.04 -2.88
CA ALA A 214 -4.15 8.08 -3.84
C ALA A 214 -5.67 8.30 -3.87
N ALA A 215 -6.47 7.23 -3.85
CA ALA A 215 -7.93 7.33 -3.76
C ALA A 215 -8.36 8.00 -2.45
N ALA A 216 -7.76 7.63 -1.33
CA ALA A 216 -8.03 8.25 -0.03
C ALA A 216 -7.67 9.74 -0.01
N ALA A 217 -6.57 10.15 -0.64
CA ALA A 217 -6.18 11.54 -0.74
C ALA A 217 -7.20 12.38 -1.54
N ILE A 218 -7.72 11.82 -2.64
CA ILE A 218 -8.72 12.47 -3.48
C ILE A 218 -10.08 12.56 -2.77
N ALA A 219 -10.50 11.50 -2.10
CA ALA A 219 -11.78 11.42 -1.41
C ALA A 219 -11.78 12.12 -0.03
N GLY A 220 -10.61 12.37 0.58
CA GLY A 220 -10.46 12.80 1.97
C GLY A 220 -10.82 11.75 3.01
N ARG A 221 -10.96 10.50 2.58
CA ARG A 221 -11.39 9.35 3.39
C ARG A 221 -10.98 8.05 2.73
N VAL A 222 -10.98 6.95 3.47
CA VAL A 222 -10.78 5.62 2.90
C VAL A 222 -11.80 5.39 1.78
N SER A 223 -11.31 5.06 0.60
CA SER A 223 -12.14 4.85 -0.60
C SER A 223 -11.52 3.76 -1.49
N ASP A 224 -12.37 2.98 -2.16
CA ASP A 224 -11.92 1.95 -3.10
C ASP A 224 -11.22 2.58 -4.31
N CYS A 225 -9.96 2.22 -4.52
CA CYS A 225 -9.18 2.72 -5.67
C CYS A 225 -9.72 2.24 -7.02
N LEU A 226 -10.45 1.14 -7.06
CA LEU A 226 -11.03 0.60 -8.28
C LEU A 226 -12.08 1.53 -8.89
N LEU A 227 -12.72 2.37 -8.08
CA LEU A 227 -13.67 3.41 -8.55
C LEU A 227 -12.97 4.54 -9.36
N TYR A 228 -11.65 4.64 -9.24
CA TYR A 228 -10.85 5.71 -9.87
C TYR A 228 -10.01 5.21 -11.05
N THR A 229 -9.87 3.91 -11.22
CA THR A 229 -9.19 3.31 -12.37
C THR A 229 -10.23 2.98 -13.45
N SER A 230 -9.90 3.23 -14.72
CA SER A 230 -10.72 2.72 -15.82
C SER A 230 -10.79 1.19 -15.70
N PRO A 231 -11.92 0.57 -16.06
CA PRO A 231 -12.02 -0.90 -16.07
C PRO A 231 -10.83 -1.47 -16.82
N SER A 232 -10.17 -2.45 -16.21
CA SER A 232 -9.12 -3.21 -16.89
C SER A 232 -9.74 -3.83 -18.15
N PRO A 233 -8.98 -3.99 -19.26
CA PRO A 233 -9.47 -4.76 -20.41
C PRO A 233 -9.95 -6.18 -20.05
N ARG A 234 -9.66 -6.66 -18.84
CA ARG A 234 -10.16 -7.93 -18.30
C ARG A 234 -11.59 -7.85 -17.76
N ASP A 235 -12.07 -6.65 -17.44
CA ASP A 235 -13.41 -6.44 -16.88
C ASP A 235 -14.46 -6.24 -17.99
N CYS A 236 -14.02 -6.27 -19.28
CA CYS A 236 -14.85 -6.10 -20.46
C CYS A 236 -15.06 -7.41 -21.24
N GLN A 237 -14.80 -8.60 -20.64
CA GLN A 237 -15.03 -9.90 -21.27
C GLN A 237 -16.16 -10.68 -20.60
#